data_d236fb2923983c2009cf4a84709c6d62
#
_entry.id   d236fb2923983c2009cf4a84709c6d62
#
_cell.length_a   1.000
_cell.length_b   1.000
_cell.length_c   1.000
_cell.angle_alpha   90.00
_cell.angle_beta   90.00
_cell.angle_gamma   90.00
#
_symmetry.space_group_name_H-M   'P 1'
#
loop_
_entity.id
_entity.type
_entity.pdbx_description
1 polymer ?
#
loop_
_entity_poly.entity_id
_entity_poly.type
_entity_poly.pdbx_seq_one_letter_code
_entity_poly.pdbx_strand_id
1 'polypeptide(L)'
;MQSPVRAVAFSLIVGVAACLVAACGGGASAVLTRLLEARRLASELHVEFIRASEASNRAVMATSEDMSASAVAEAKHARDAVDRNIAALKPLLESLGYRDDLRYLDGFTTRFEEYKRLDDEIVSLAVEGTNVKALRLSFGPAQEAADAFRKALEAAASHATSNKDRVEALAGKARAAVLEIQVMHAPHIAEPDDTVMTRMEEQMAAAATAARDALKELQAALPPDARPQLEAAQDALDRFLAINTEIVSLSRRNSNVRSLALSFGRKRVVAAECADQLRALEQALAKHEFSATR
;
A
#
# COMPACT_ATOMS: atom_id res chain seq x y z
N MET A 1 76.64 56.34 -7.68
CA MET A 1 76.27 55.13 -8.50
C MET A 1 75.70 54.07 -7.55
N GLN A 2 74.40 54.01 -7.42
CA GLN A 2 73.70 52.98 -6.60
C GLN A 2 73.27 51.83 -7.54
N SER A 3 73.66 50.62 -7.18
CA SER A 3 73.51 49.41 -8.03
C SER A 3 72.08 48.90 -8.11
N PRO A 4 71.65 48.44 -9.28
CA PRO A 4 70.22 48.01 -9.53
C PRO A 4 69.89 46.59 -8.99
N VAL A 5 70.73 45.93 -8.24
CA VAL A 5 70.62 44.54 -7.82
C VAL A 5 69.65 44.35 -6.63
N ARG A 6 69.27 45.39 -5.85
CA ARG A 6 68.36 45.28 -4.71
C ARG A 6 66.85 45.33 -5.07
N ALA A 7 66.50 45.84 -6.22
CA ALA A 7 65.10 45.98 -6.63
C ALA A 7 64.45 44.65 -7.19
N VAL A 8 65.28 43.77 -7.77
CA VAL A 8 64.81 42.53 -8.38
C VAL A 8 64.51 41.43 -7.36
N ALA A 9 65.22 41.39 -6.25
CA ALA A 9 65.03 40.37 -5.22
C ALA A 9 63.77 40.61 -4.39
N PHE A 10 63.26 41.83 -4.24
CA PHE A 10 62.07 42.14 -3.48
C PHE A 10 60.75 41.80 -4.29
N SER A 11 60.78 41.96 -5.59
CA SER A 11 59.62 41.61 -6.46
C SER A 11 59.41 40.11 -6.59
N LEU A 12 60.47 39.28 -6.50
CA LEU A 12 60.31 37.82 -6.61
C LEU A 12 59.75 37.21 -5.30
N ILE A 13 60.08 37.78 -4.13
CA ILE A 13 59.56 37.28 -2.82
C ILE A 13 58.08 37.60 -2.66
N VAL A 14 57.60 38.75 -3.12
CA VAL A 14 56.17 39.13 -3.05
C VAL A 14 55.36 38.30 -4.02
N GLY A 15 55.87 37.95 -5.20
CA GLY A 15 55.17 37.10 -6.19
C GLY A 15 54.97 35.65 -5.71
N VAL A 16 55.96 35.07 -5.03
CA VAL A 16 55.89 33.70 -4.49
C VAL A 16 54.94 33.62 -3.29
N ALA A 17 54.92 34.65 -2.41
CA ALA A 17 53.98 34.70 -1.29
C ALA A 17 52.52 34.86 -1.75
N ALA A 18 52.23 35.62 -2.81
CA ALA A 18 50.90 35.77 -3.38
C ALA A 18 50.36 34.46 -4.04
N CYS A 19 51.24 33.68 -4.69
CA CYS A 19 50.85 32.37 -5.26
C CYS A 19 50.56 31.30 -4.19
N LEU A 20 51.25 31.31 -3.05
CA LEU A 20 51.01 30.38 -1.95
C LEU A 20 49.69 30.66 -1.20
N VAL A 21 49.28 31.91 -1.08
CA VAL A 21 48.00 32.26 -0.44
C VAL A 21 46.80 31.91 -1.36
N ALA A 22 46.93 32.04 -2.68
CA ALA A 22 45.90 31.64 -3.62
C ALA A 22 45.69 30.11 -3.72
N ALA A 23 46.77 29.32 -3.51
CA ALA A 23 46.67 27.84 -3.53
C ALA A 23 46.02 27.26 -2.27
N CYS A 24 46.15 27.89 -1.10
CA CYS A 24 45.51 27.43 0.13
C CYS A 24 44.01 27.80 0.21
N GLY A 25 43.56 28.89 -0.41
CA GLY A 25 42.15 29.33 -0.39
C GLY A 25 41.22 28.46 -1.24
N GLY A 26 41.70 27.89 -2.33
CA GLY A 26 40.91 27.04 -3.24
C GLY A 26 40.54 25.68 -2.64
N GLY A 27 41.45 25.06 -1.87
CA GLY A 27 41.22 23.77 -1.23
C GLY A 27 40.14 23.83 -0.13
N ALA A 28 40.23 24.84 0.74
CA ALA A 28 39.31 25.05 1.85
C ALA A 28 37.87 25.34 1.36
N SER A 29 37.71 26.18 0.33
CA SER A 29 36.44 26.48 -0.31
C SER A 29 35.81 25.23 -0.95
N ALA A 30 36.61 24.37 -1.61
CA ALA A 30 36.14 23.14 -2.22
C ALA A 30 35.65 22.11 -1.20
N VAL A 31 36.32 21.96 -0.05
CA VAL A 31 35.89 21.07 1.04
C VAL A 31 34.56 21.54 1.65
N LEU A 32 34.44 22.86 1.91
CA LEU A 32 33.20 23.44 2.43
C LEU A 32 32.04 23.20 1.46
N THR A 33 32.22 23.44 0.18
CA THR A 33 31.18 23.20 -0.85
C THR A 33 30.76 21.75 -0.86
N ARG A 34 31.70 20.80 -0.78
CA ARG A 34 31.36 19.35 -0.72
C ARG A 34 30.61 18.97 0.56
N LEU A 35 30.97 19.54 1.70
CA LEU A 35 30.29 19.30 2.97
C LEU A 35 28.85 19.83 2.92
N LEU A 36 28.62 21.02 2.40
CA LEU A 36 27.29 21.60 2.25
C LEU A 36 26.43 20.74 1.29
N GLU A 37 27.03 20.27 0.21
CA GLU A 37 26.34 19.38 -0.73
C GLU A 37 26.03 18.01 -0.10
N ALA A 38 26.93 17.44 0.69
CA ALA A 38 26.69 16.20 1.42
C ALA A 38 25.52 16.35 2.43
N ARG A 39 25.46 17.48 3.15
CA ARG A 39 24.37 17.78 4.07
C ARG A 39 23.03 17.92 3.33
N ARG A 40 23.03 18.62 2.19
CA ARG A 40 21.84 18.78 1.34
C ARG A 40 21.32 17.42 0.86
N LEU A 41 22.21 16.59 0.29
CA LEU A 41 21.85 15.25 -0.19
C LEU A 41 21.39 14.31 0.92
N ALA A 42 21.97 14.38 2.12
CA ALA A 42 21.52 13.58 3.26
C ALA A 42 20.10 13.97 3.70
N SER A 43 19.81 15.27 3.74
CA SER A 43 18.47 15.76 4.06
C SER A 43 17.44 15.40 2.98
N GLU A 44 17.80 15.54 1.70
CA GLU A 44 16.93 15.09 0.60
C GLU A 44 16.69 13.58 0.61
N LEU A 45 17.70 12.79 0.89
CA LEU A 45 17.61 11.34 1.07
C LEU A 45 16.57 10.99 2.16
N HIS A 46 16.62 11.68 3.29
CA HIS A 46 15.70 11.48 4.40
C HIS A 46 14.24 11.84 4.01
N VAL A 47 14.06 13.00 3.36
CA VAL A 47 12.74 13.46 2.89
C VAL A 47 12.14 12.47 1.87
N GLU A 48 12.93 12.03 0.89
CA GLU A 48 12.44 11.08 -0.12
C GLU A 48 12.14 9.70 0.46
N PHE A 49 12.90 9.24 1.46
CA PHE A 49 12.59 8.01 2.18
C PHE A 49 11.25 8.12 2.94
N ILE A 50 11.01 9.22 3.65
CA ILE A 50 9.71 9.47 4.31
C ILE A 50 8.58 9.47 3.28
N ARG A 51 8.76 10.20 2.17
CA ARG A 51 7.77 10.25 1.07
C ARG A 51 7.45 8.86 0.52
N ALA A 52 8.48 8.03 0.29
CA ALA A 52 8.29 6.65 -0.18
C ALA A 52 7.45 5.83 0.81
N SER A 53 7.76 5.94 2.11
CA SER A 53 7.05 5.22 3.17
C SER A 53 5.59 5.65 3.31
N GLU A 54 5.32 6.95 3.26
CA GLU A 54 3.97 7.52 3.35
C GLU A 54 3.13 7.15 2.11
N ALA A 55 3.71 7.25 0.92
CA ALA A 55 3.02 6.88 -0.31
C ALA A 55 2.65 5.38 -0.33
N SER A 56 3.56 4.50 0.09
CA SER A 56 3.25 3.08 0.23
C SER A 56 2.15 2.80 1.25
N ASN A 57 2.14 3.51 2.39
CA ASN A 57 1.07 3.38 3.37
C ASN A 57 -0.28 3.87 2.80
N ARG A 58 -0.29 4.95 2.00
CA ARG A 58 -1.51 5.39 1.30
C ARG A 58 -2.02 4.35 0.30
N ALA A 59 -1.12 3.64 -0.41
CA ALA A 59 -1.51 2.56 -1.31
C ALA A 59 -2.25 1.43 -0.57
N VAL A 60 -1.75 1.03 0.61
CA VAL A 60 -2.37 0.00 1.45
C VAL A 60 -3.74 0.42 1.98
N MET A 61 -3.92 1.71 2.28
CA MET A 61 -5.17 2.28 2.82
C MET A 61 -6.14 2.75 1.73
N ALA A 62 -5.80 2.59 0.46
CA ALA A 62 -6.62 3.06 -0.65
C ALA A 62 -7.97 2.32 -0.72
N THR A 63 -9.03 3.07 -0.96
CA THR A 63 -10.40 2.57 -1.09
C THR A 63 -10.82 2.34 -2.54
N SER A 64 -9.93 2.66 -3.50
CA SER A 64 -10.13 2.40 -4.94
C SER A 64 -8.82 1.97 -5.61
N GLU A 65 -8.95 1.29 -6.75
CA GLU A 65 -7.81 0.84 -7.55
C GLU A 65 -6.97 2.03 -8.06
N ASP A 66 -7.62 3.10 -8.50
CA ASP A 66 -6.93 4.30 -9.00
C ASP A 66 -6.11 5.00 -7.91
N MET A 67 -6.68 5.11 -6.69
CA MET A 67 -5.96 5.67 -5.54
C MET A 67 -4.75 4.81 -5.17
N SER A 68 -4.90 3.48 -5.17
CA SER A 68 -3.81 2.55 -4.90
C SER A 68 -2.72 2.68 -5.96
N ALA A 69 -3.06 2.63 -7.25
CA ALA A 69 -2.13 2.73 -8.36
C ALA A 69 -1.35 4.07 -8.35
N SER A 70 -2.03 5.18 -8.09
CA SER A 70 -1.41 6.50 -7.98
C SER A 70 -0.41 6.56 -6.82
N ALA A 71 -0.78 6.04 -5.65
CA ALA A 71 0.09 6.02 -4.48
C ALA A 71 1.31 5.10 -4.68
N VAL A 72 1.15 3.97 -5.36
CA VAL A 72 2.26 3.07 -5.74
C VAL A 72 3.23 3.75 -6.70
N ALA A 73 2.73 4.48 -7.69
CA ALA A 73 3.59 5.24 -8.61
C ALA A 73 4.42 6.30 -7.87
N GLU A 74 3.82 7.01 -6.92
CA GLU A 74 4.52 7.98 -6.07
C GLU A 74 5.56 7.29 -5.16
N ALA A 75 5.23 6.18 -4.53
CA ALA A 75 6.17 5.41 -3.70
C ALA A 75 7.39 4.96 -4.51
N LYS A 76 7.18 4.45 -5.72
CA LYS A 76 8.27 4.06 -6.62
C LYS A 76 9.14 5.24 -7.00
N HIS A 77 8.55 6.37 -7.41
CA HIS A 77 9.30 7.57 -7.77
C HIS A 77 10.17 8.08 -6.62
N ALA A 78 9.64 8.07 -5.39
CA ALA A 78 10.39 8.48 -4.21
C ALA A 78 11.53 7.48 -3.88
N ARG A 79 11.31 6.16 -4.01
CA ARG A 79 12.38 5.14 -3.85
C ARG A 79 13.50 5.32 -4.87
N ASP A 80 13.16 5.60 -6.14
CA ASP A 80 14.15 5.89 -7.18
C ASP A 80 14.95 7.16 -6.86
N ALA A 81 14.36 8.14 -6.20
CA ALA A 81 15.05 9.34 -5.72
C ALA A 81 16.00 9.02 -4.55
N VAL A 82 15.61 8.14 -3.63
CA VAL A 82 16.47 7.62 -2.56
C VAL A 82 17.72 6.97 -3.16
N ASP A 83 17.57 6.06 -4.12
CA ASP A 83 18.69 5.38 -4.78
C ASP A 83 19.63 6.38 -5.47
N ARG A 84 19.09 7.40 -6.16
CA ARG A 84 19.92 8.47 -6.76
C ARG A 84 20.70 9.27 -5.72
N ASN A 85 20.08 9.61 -4.59
CA ASN A 85 20.72 10.37 -3.53
C ASN A 85 21.82 9.56 -2.84
N ILE A 86 21.63 8.26 -2.62
CA ILE A 86 22.69 7.35 -2.13
C ILE A 86 23.87 7.36 -3.08
N ALA A 87 23.62 7.17 -4.39
CA ALA A 87 24.66 7.14 -5.42
C ALA A 87 25.45 8.45 -5.52
N ALA A 88 24.80 9.59 -5.29
CA ALA A 88 25.44 10.91 -5.30
C ALA A 88 26.22 11.20 -4.00
N LEU A 89 25.65 10.80 -2.86
CA LEU A 89 26.22 11.12 -1.53
C LEU A 89 27.48 10.29 -1.22
N LYS A 90 27.48 9.00 -1.58
CA LYS A 90 28.57 8.07 -1.26
C LYS A 90 29.96 8.59 -1.71
N PRO A 91 30.19 8.94 -2.99
CA PRO A 91 31.49 9.45 -3.43
C PRO A 91 31.88 10.79 -2.79
N LEU A 92 30.92 11.62 -2.39
CA LEU A 92 31.19 12.84 -1.66
C LEU A 92 31.77 12.54 -0.27
N LEU A 93 31.15 11.64 0.48
CA LEU A 93 31.65 11.22 1.81
C LEU A 93 33.00 10.54 1.71
N GLU A 94 33.26 9.72 0.68
CA GLU A 94 34.56 9.11 0.40
C GLU A 94 35.62 10.18 0.13
N SER A 95 35.31 11.19 -0.70
CA SER A 95 36.24 12.29 -1.04
C SER A 95 36.56 13.19 0.15
N LEU A 96 35.64 13.28 1.13
CA LEU A 96 35.82 14.02 2.37
C LEU A 96 36.54 13.19 3.45
N GLY A 97 36.69 11.87 3.27
CA GLY A 97 37.32 10.98 4.24
C GLY A 97 36.44 10.72 5.47
N TYR A 98 35.10 10.92 5.40
CA TYR A 98 34.16 10.83 6.50
C TYR A 98 33.72 9.37 6.69
N ARG A 99 34.57 8.57 7.33
CA ARG A 99 34.37 7.11 7.49
C ARG A 99 33.17 6.76 8.35
N ASP A 100 32.87 7.54 9.38
CA ASP A 100 31.72 7.29 10.27
C ASP A 100 30.41 7.57 9.55
N ASP A 101 30.37 8.67 8.78
CA ASP A 101 29.23 9.03 7.96
C ASP A 101 28.96 7.97 6.88
N LEU A 102 30.01 7.44 6.25
CA LEU A 102 29.90 6.31 5.31
C LEU A 102 29.30 5.06 5.97
N ARG A 103 29.67 4.74 7.21
CA ARG A 103 29.07 3.60 7.93
C ARG A 103 27.57 3.78 8.15
N TYR A 104 27.11 4.99 8.46
CA TYR A 104 25.67 5.26 8.59
C TYR A 104 24.96 5.15 7.24
N LEU A 105 25.55 5.67 6.16
CA LEU A 105 24.99 5.55 4.81
C LEU A 105 24.93 4.09 4.35
N ASP A 106 25.98 3.29 4.57
CA ASP A 106 26.02 1.86 4.23
C ASP A 106 25.01 1.06 5.10
N GLY A 107 24.88 1.42 6.38
CA GLY A 107 23.83 0.85 7.26
C GLY A 107 22.43 1.15 6.77
N PHE A 108 22.15 2.40 6.39
CA PHE A 108 20.90 2.78 5.75
C PHE A 108 20.66 2.00 4.46
N THR A 109 21.64 1.96 3.56
CA THR A 109 21.52 1.27 2.26
C THR A 109 21.17 -0.19 2.43
N THR A 110 21.81 -0.88 3.39
CA THR A 110 21.50 -2.29 3.69
C THR A 110 20.05 -2.48 4.15
N ARG A 111 19.57 -1.62 5.05
CA ARG A 111 18.18 -1.66 5.53
C ARG A 111 17.18 -1.24 4.47
N PHE A 112 17.54 -0.30 3.62
CA PHE A 112 16.70 0.17 2.52
C PHE A 112 16.48 -0.92 1.46
N GLU A 113 17.46 -1.78 1.19
CA GLU A 113 17.27 -2.96 0.33
C GLU A 113 16.25 -3.96 0.93
N GLU A 114 16.26 -4.16 2.25
CA GLU A 114 15.23 -4.95 2.93
C GLU A 114 13.86 -4.27 2.85
N TYR A 115 13.83 -2.95 3.09
CA TYR A 115 12.63 -2.13 2.96
C TYR A 115 12.02 -2.25 1.56
N LYS A 116 12.81 -2.11 0.48
CA LYS A 116 12.34 -2.22 -0.91
C LYS A 116 11.68 -3.57 -1.19
N ARG A 117 12.27 -4.67 -0.73
CA ARG A 117 11.69 -6.01 -0.93
C ARG A 117 10.34 -6.17 -0.25
N LEU A 118 10.23 -5.72 1.00
CA LEU A 118 8.95 -5.74 1.73
C LEU A 118 7.91 -4.83 1.08
N ASP A 119 8.35 -3.66 0.65
CA ASP A 119 7.49 -2.67 0.02
C ASP A 119 6.94 -3.17 -1.33
N ASP A 120 7.75 -3.84 -2.14
CA ASP A 120 7.31 -4.44 -3.41
C ASP A 120 6.23 -5.50 -3.21
N GLU A 121 6.35 -6.34 -2.18
CA GLU A 121 5.31 -7.32 -1.81
C GLU A 121 4.03 -6.60 -1.36
N ILE A 122 4.16 -5.61 -0.47
CA ILE A 122 3.05 -4.86 0.09
C ILE A 122 2.27 -4.12 -1.00
N VAL A 123 2.95 -3.39 -1.87
CA VAL A 123 2.29 -2.61 -2.94
C VAL A 123 1.67 -3.52 -3.99
N SER A 124 2.28 -4.67 -4.28
CA SER A 124 1.69 -5.68 -5.17
C SER A 124 0.34 -6.18 -4.63
N LEU A 125 0.30 -6.56 -3.35
CA LEU A 125 -0.93 -6.97 -2.68
C LEU A 125 -1.97 -5.84 -2.61
N ALA A 126 -1.54 -4.61 -2.37
CA ALA A 126 -2.42 -3.45 -2.32
C ALA A 126 -3.09 -3.16 -3.68
N VAL A 127 -2.32 -3.25 -4.78
CA VAL A 127 -2.85 -3.09 -6.15
C VAL A 127 -3.79 -4.24 -6.53
N GLU A 128 -3.50 -5.47 -6.10
CA GLU A 128 -4.39 -6.61 -6.33
C GLU A 128 -5.77 -6.34 -5.75
N GLY A 129 -5.87 -5.75 -4.58
CA GLY A 129 -7.07 -5.13 -4.01
C GLY A 129 -8.27 -6.06 -3.89
N THR A 130 -8.07 -7.35 -3.56
CA THR A 130 -9.15 -8.36 -3.61
C THR A 130 -10.28 -8.08 -2.63
N ASN A 131 -9.99 -7.54 -1.43
CA ASN A 131 -11.02 -7.17 -0.47
C ASN A 131 -11.87 -5.98 -0.96
N VAL A 132 -11.27 -4.99 -1.63
CA VAL A 132 -11.99 -3.87 -2.25
C VAL A 132 -12.91 -4.36 -3.38
N LYS A 133 -12.41 -5.29 -4.21
CA LYS A 133 -13.21 -5.91 -5.29
C LYS A 133 -14.37 -6.73 -4.72
N ALA A 134 -14.13 -7.52 -3.68
CA ALA A 134 -15.19 -8.29 -2.99
C ALA A 134 -16.27 -7.37 -2.38
N LEU A 135 -15.87 -6.27 -1.74
CA LEU A 135 -16.82 -5.27 -1.22
C LEU A 135 -17.67 -4.65 -2.34
N ARG A 136 -17.06 -4.29 -3.47
CA ARG A 136 -17.77 -3.74 -4.62
C ARG A 136 -18.83 -4.72 -5.16
N LEU A 137 -18.47 -6.00 -5.26
CA LEU A 137 -19.43 -7.04 -5.68
C LEU A 137 -20.55 -7.22 -4.66
N SER A 138 -20.23 -7.19 -3.36
CA SER A 138 -21.19 -7.35 -2.28
C SER A 138 -22.24 -6.23 -2.24
N PHE A 139 -21.81 -4.96 -2.32
CA PHE A 139 -22.70 -3.78 -2.23
C PHE A 139 -23.34 -3.36 -3.57
N GLY A 140 -22.90 -3.91 -4.68
CA GLY A 140 -23.47 -3.67 -6.01
C GLY A 140 -24.20 -4.91 -6.55
N PRO A 141 -23.54 -5.72 -7.39
CA PRO A 141 -24.18 -6.83 -8.09
C PRO A 141 -24.89 -7.85 -7.20
N ALA A 142 -24.33 -8.19 -6.02
CA ALA A 142 -24.98 -9.12 -5.09
C ALA A 142 -26.26 -8.51 -4.50
N GLN A 143 -26.23 -7.23 -4.14
CA GLN A 143 -27.43 -6.52 -3.65
C GLN A 143 -28.52 -6.46 -4.72
N GLU A 144 -28.14 -6.14 -5.97
CA GLU A 144 -29.09 -6.11 -7.11
C GLU A 144 -29.73 -7.47 -7.36
N ALA A 145 -28.95 -8.56 -7.31
CA ALA A 145 -29.45 -9.92 -7.49
C ALA A 145 -30.39 -10.34 -6.34
N ALA A 146 -30.05 -10.01 -5.09
CA ALA A 146 -30.92 -10.28 -3.93
C ALA A 146 -32.24 -9.49 -3.99
N ASP A 147 -32.21 -8.23 -4.44
CA ASP A 147 -33.41 -7.42 -4.64
C ASP A 147 -34.29 -7.97 -5.77
N ALA A 148 -33.68 -8.45 -6.85
CA ALA A 148 -34.43 -9.11 -7.94
C ALA A 148 -35.08 -10.40 -7.42
N PHE A 149 -34.34 -11.20 -6.66
CA PHE A 149 -34.88 -12.41 -6.00
C PHE A 149 -36.07 -12.10 -5.10
N ARG A 150 -35.95 -11.12 -4.22
CA ARG A 150 -37.02 -10.68 -3.32
C ARG A 150 -38.27 -10.26 -4.09
N LYS A 151 -38.12 -9.41 -5.12
CA LYS A 151 -39.24 -8.94 -5.95
C LYS A 151 -39.92 -10.08 -6.69
N ALA A 152 -39.15 -11.01 -7.24
CA ALA A 152 -39.70 -12.17 -7.94
C ALA A 152 -40.49 -13.10 -6.99
N LEU A 153 -39.98 -13.32 -5.77
CA LEU A 153 -40.72 -14.08 -4.75
C LEU A 153 -42.01 -13.40 -4.30
N GLU A 154 -41.99 -12.09 -4.09
CA GLU A 154 -43.19 -11.32 -3.75
C GLU A 154 -44.26 -11.42 -4.87
N ALA A 155 -43.83 -11.31 -6.12
CA ALA A 155 -44.71 -11.47 -7.27
C ALA A 155 -45.26 -12.90 -7.37
N ALA A 156 -44.42 -13.93 -7.18
CA ALA A 156 -44.88 -15.32 -7.15
C ALA A 156 -45.90 -15.58 -6.03
N ALA A 157 -45.62 -15.11 -4.81
CA ALA A 157 -46.48 -15.28 -3.65
C ALA A 157 -47.86 -14.62 -3.84
N SER A 158 -47.96 -13.54 -4.61
CA SER A 158 -49.25 -12.88 -4.91
C SER A 158 -50.25 -13.74 -5.67
N HIS A 159 -49.80 -14.81 -6.34
CA HIS A 159 -50.67 -15.79 -7.01
C HIS A 159 -51.28 -16.84 -6.06
N ALA A 160 -50.89 -16.85 -4.78
CA ALA A 160 -51.43 -17.81 -3.82
C ALA A 160 -52.91 -17.54 -3.53
N THR A 161 -53.79 -18.53 -3.72
CA THR A 161 -55.23 -18.40 -3.51
C THR A 161 -55.74 -19.16 -2.27
N SER A 162 -55.25 -20.38 -2.04
CA SER A 162 -55.80 -21.28 -1.01
C SER A 162 -54.85 -21.61 0.15
N ASN A 163 -53.56 -21.30 0.04
CA ASN A 163 -52.51 -21.68 1.00
C ASN A 163 -51.56 -20.51 1.29
N LYS A 164 -52.11 -19.31 1.38
CA LYS A 164 -51.33 -18.04 1.51
C LYS A 164 -50.32 -18.06 2.62
N ASP A 165 -50.71 -18.50 3.82
CA ASP A 165 -49.82 -18.51 4.99
C ASP A 165 -48.59 -19.41 4.77
N ARG A 166 -48.77 -20.58 4.14
CA ARG A 166 -47.68 -21.49 3.80
C ARG A 166 -46.75 -20.88 2.75
N VAL A 167 -47.31 -20.29 1.70
CA VAL A 167 -46.53 -19.62 0.64
C VAL A 167 -45.74 -18.46 1.21
N GLU A 168 -46.34 -17.62 2.05
CA GLU A 168 -45.69 -16.52 2.70
C GLU A 168 -44.55 -16.98 3.63
N ALA A 169 -44.77 -18.05 4.40
CA ALA A 169 -43.71 -18.63 5.26
C ALA A 169 -42.53 -19.16 4.44
N LEU A 170 -42.78 -19.84 3.30
CA LEU A 170 -41.73 -20.34 2.42
C LEU A 170 -40.97 -19.20 1.72
N ALA A 171 -41.70 -18.19 1.23
CA ALA A 171 -41.06 -16.99 0.64
C ALA A 171 -40.23 -16.23 1.69
N GLY A 172 -40.74 -16.13 2.92
CA GLY A 172 -40.02 -15.58 4.05
C GLY A 172 -38.73 -16.34 4.37
N LYS A 173 -38.80 -17.69 4.40
CA LYS A 173 -37.62 -18.55 4.59
C LYS A 173 -36.57 -18.36 3.50
N ALA A 174 -36.98 -18.31 2.24
CA ALA A 174 -36.07 -18.09 1.12
C ALA A 174 -35.39 -16.72 1.17
N ARG A 175 -36.15 -15.67 1.50
CA ARG A 175 -35.59 -14.30 1.67
C ARG A 175 -34.59 -14.22 2.84
N ALA A 176 -34.94 -14.81 3.99
CA ALA A 176 -34.11 -14.85 5.17
C ALA A 176 -32.75 -15.52 4.90
N ALA A 177 -32.79 -16.65 4.15
CA ALA A 177 -31.57 -17.37 3.78
C ALA A 177 -30.64 -16.54 2.88
N VAL A 178 -31.14 -15.80 1.89
CA VAL A 178 -30.34 -14.90 1.07
C VAL A 178 -29.77 -13.74 1.92
N LEU A 179 -30.56 -13.17 2.81
CA LEU A 179 -30.10 -12.11 3.73
C LEU A 179 -29.01 -12.64 4.67
N GLU A 180 -29.12 -13.86 5.18
CA GLU A 180 -28.09 -14.49 6.01
C GLU A 180 -26.74 -14.57 5.28
N ILE A 181 -26.71 -14.92 3.99
CA ILE A 181 -25.50 -14.89 3.18
C ILE A 181 -24.97 -13.44 3.06
N GLN A 182 -25.84 -12.48 2.74
CA GLN A 182 -25.43 -11.08 2.57
C GLN A 182 -24.77 -10.48 3.81
N VAL A 183 -25.32 -10.73 5.00
CA VAL A 183 -24.76 -10.19 6.25
C VAL A 183 -23.41 -10.81 6.61
N MET A 184 -23.07 -11.98 6.06
CA MET A 184 -21.78 -12.62 6.21
C MET A 184 -20.71 -12.09 5.26
N HIS A 185 -21.05 -11.38 4.18
CA HIS A 185 -20.05 -10.87 3.22
C HIS A 185 -19.02 -9.96 3.91
N ALA A 186 -19.46 -8.92 4.60
CA ALA A 186 -18.55 -7.93 5.20
C ALA A 186 -17.62 -8.55 6.26
N PRO A 187 -18.09 -9.33 7.25
CA PRO A 187 -17.20 -10.00 8.18
C PRO A 187 -16.26 -11.00 7.50
N HIS A 188 -16.70 -11.76 6.50
CA HIS A 188 -15.85 -12.69 5.75
C HIS A 188 -14.74 -11.95 4.98
N ILE A 189 -15.04 -10.79 4.37
CA ILE A 189 -14.07 -9.97 3.62
C ILE A 189 -13.00 -9.36 4.54
N ALA A 190 -13.36 -9.10 5.81
CA ALA A 190 -12.45 -8.50 6.79
C ALA A 190 -11.68 -9.54 7.62
N GLU A 191 -12.04 -10.83 7.54
CA GLU A 191 -11.51 -11.88 8.39
C GLU A 191 -10.10 -12.31 7.95
N PRO A 192 -9.07 -12.27 8.82
CA PRO A 192 -7.73 -12.77 8.51
C PRO A 192 -7.56 -14.28 8.77
N ASP A 193 -8.45 -14.92 9.55
CA ASP A 193 -8.32 -16.33 9.96
C ASP A 193 -9.10 -17.25 9.02
N ASP A 194 -8.37 -18.11 8.33
CA ASP A 194 -8.93 -19.09 7.37
C ASP A 194 -9.93 -20.05 8.00
N THR A 195 -9.76 -20.41 9.29
CA THR A 195 -10.67 -21.31 10.01
C THR A 195 -12.00 -20.63 10.30
N VAL A 196 -11.97 -19.34 10.62
CA VAL A 196 -13.17 -18.52 10.82
C VAL A 196 -13.91 -18.33 9.50
N MET A 197 -13.17 -18.03 8.41
CA MET A 197 -13.72 -17.94 7.06
C MET A 197 -14.43 -19.23 6.65
N THR A 198 -13.81 -20.40 6.87
CA THR A 198 -14.39 -21.71 6.54
C THR A 198 -15.74 -21.91 7.24
N ARG A 199 -15.85 -21.57 8.52
CA ARG A 199 -17.13 -21.67 9.26
C ARG A 199 -18.21 -20.77 8.68
N MET A 200 -17.87 -19.54 8.27
CA MET A 200 -18.80 -18.63 7.60
C MET A 200 -19.26 -19.19 6.24
N GLU A 201 -18.35 -19.79 5.48
CA GLU A 201 -18.66 -20.44 4.19
C GLU A 201 -19.60 -21.64 4.34
N GLU A 202 -19.42 -22.45 5.39
CA GLU A 202 -20.32 -23.54 5.73
C GLU A 202 -21.74 -23.01 6.05
N GLN A 203 -21.84 -21.90 6.79
CA GLN A 203 -23.12 -21.24 7.07
C GLN A 203 -23.76 -20.67 5.78
N MET A 204 -22.97 -20.01 4.93
CA MET A 204 -23.47 -19.53 3.63
C MET A 204 -23.98 -20.69 2.75
N ALA A 205 -23.29 -21.83 2.73
CA ALA A 205 -23.69 -23.02 1.98
C ALA A 205 -25.00 -23.61 2.51
N ALA A 206 -25.16 -23.68 3.83
CA ALA A 206 -26.41 -24.12 4.46
C ALA A 206 -27.59 -23.18 4.12
N ALA A 207 -27.36 -21.86 4.19
CA ALA A 207 -28.35 -20.86 3.80
C ALA A 207 -28.71 -20.96 2.30
N ALA A 208 -27.74 -21.16 1.42
CA ALA A 208 -28.00 -21.38 -0.02
C ALA A 208 -28.87 -22.62 -0.27
N THR A 209 -28.62 -23.70 0.46
CA THR A 209 -29.44 -24.91 0.41
C THR A 209 -30.87 -24.62 0.89
N ALA A 210 -31.02 -23.92 2.02
CA ALA A 210 -32.33 -23.54 2.55
C ALA A 210 -33.14 -22.66 1.58
N ALA A 211 -32.49 -21.75 0.85
CA ALA A 211 -33.15 -20.93 -0.18
C ALA A 211 -33.64 -21.77 -1.35
N ARG A 212 -32.82 -22.70 -1.85
CA ARG A 212 -33.20 -23.61 -2.95
C ARG A 212 -34.33 -24.55 -2.55
N ASP A 213 -34.29 -25.12 -1.36
CA ASP A 213 -35.35 -25.99 -0.85
C ASP A 213 -36.69 -25.26 -0.70
N ALA A 214 -36.65 -24.04 -0.17
CA ALA A 214 -37.82 -23.20 -0.07
C ALA A 214 -38.42 -22.85 -1.44
N LEU A 215 -37.60 -22.56 -2.47
CA LEU A 215 -38.07 -22.37 -3.84
C LEU A 215 -38.73 -23.62 -4.41
N LYS A 216 -38.14 -24.79 -4.20
CA LYS A 216 -38.70 -26.08 -4.63
C LYS A 216 -40.09 -26.36 -3.98
N GLU A 217 -40.21 -26.05 -2.69
CA GLU A 217 -41.49 -26.19 -1.99
C GLU A 217 -42.53 -25.16 -2.50
N LEU A 218 -42.11 -23.93 -2.81
CA LEU A 218 -42.95 -22.89 -3.41
C LEU A 218 -43.49 -23.33 -4.79
N GLN A 219 -42.63 -23.95 -5.60
CA GLN A 219 -43.05 -24.49 -6.92
C GLN A 219 -44.13 -25.55 -6.80
N ALA A 220 -44.10 -26.36 -5.74
CA ALA A 220 -45.12 -27.35 -5.47
C ALA A 220 -46.42 -26.76 -4.86
N ALA A 221 -46.31 -25.60 -4.20
CA ALA A 221 -47.42 -24.95 -3.48
C ALA A 221 -48.17 -23.92 -4.31
N LEU A 222 -47.59 -23.38 -5.35
CA LEU A 222 -48.14 -22.30 -6.16
C LEU A 222 -48.82 -22.83 -7.44
N PRO A 223 -49.81 -22.10 -7.96
CA PRO A 223 -50.50 -22.48 -9.19
C PRO A 223 -49.57 -22.25 -10.43
N PRO A 224 -49.91 -22.89 -11.59
CA PRO A 224 -49.06 -22.83 -12.78
C PRO A 224 -48.83 -21.42 -13.35
N ASP A 225 -49.70 -20.48 -13.11
CA ASP A 225 -49.60 -19.08 -13.55
C ASP A 225 -48.52 -18.27 -12.75
N ALA A 226 -48.08 -18.76 -11.60
CA ALA A 226 -46.96 -18.24 -10.86
C ALA A 226 -45.58 -18.69 -11.40
N ARG A 227 -45.57 -19.65 -12.37
CA ARG A 227 -44.31 -20.24 -12.87
C ARG A 227 -43.31 -19.23 -13.42
N PRO A 228 -43.68 -18.22 -14.23
CA PRO A 228 -42.71 -17.23 -14.74
C PRO A 228 -42.00 -16.45 -13.62
N GLN A 229 -42.69 -16.14 -12.53
CA GLN A 229 -42.15 -15.42 -11.39
C GLN A 229 -41.22 -16.31 -10.55
N LEU A 230 -41.52 -17.60 -10.42
CA LEU A 230 -40.65 -18.58 -9.77
C LEU A 230 -39.36 -18.83 -10.59
N GLU A 231 -39.46 -18.91 -11.91
CA GLU A 231 -38.30 -19.00 -12.79
C GLU A 231 -37.44 -17.76 -12.65
N ALA A 232 -38.01 -16.56 -12.64
CA ALA A 232 -37.28 -15.33 -12.39
C ALA A 232 -36.63 -15.29 -10.99
N ALA A 233 -37.27 -15.86 -9.97
CA ALA A 233 -36.67 -15.99 -8.64
C ALA A 233 -35.49 -16.98 -8.66
N GLN A 234 -35.61 -18.12 -9.33
CA GLN A 234 -34.54 -19.09 -9.49
C GLN A 234 -33.32 -18.47 -10.17
N ASP A 235 -33.52 -17.78 -11.31
CA ASP A 235 -32.47 -17.12 -12.06
C ASP A 235 -31.75 -16.03 -11.21
N ALA A 236 -32.53 -15.29 -10.43
CA ALA A 236 -31.98 -14.27 -9.54
C ALA A 236 -31.16 -14.88 -8.37
N LEU A 237 -31.65 -16.00 -7.80
CA LEU A 237 -30.88 -16.73 -6.77
C LEU A 237 -29.60 -17.31 -7.34
N ASP A 238 -29.63 -17.92 -8.51
CA ASP A 238 -28.43 -18.50 -9.13
C ASP A 238 -27.40 -17.43 -9.46
N ARG A 239 -27.84 -16.27 -9.95
CA ARG A 239 -26.95 -15.10 -10.12
C ARG A 239 -26.36 -14.64 -8.79
N PHE A 240 -27.17 -14.51 -7.75
CA PHE A 240 -26.69 -14.11 -6.42
C PHE A 240 -25.62 -15.08 -5.89
N LEU A 241 -25.86 -16.39 -5.99
CA LEU A 241 -24.96 -17.42 -5.51
C LEU A 241 -23.66 -17.49 -6.33
N ALA A 242 -23.72 -17.24 -7.63
CA ALA A 242 -22.51 -17.10 -8.46
C ALA A 242 -21.65 -15.91 -8.02
N ILE A 243 -22.27 -14.77 -7.76
CA ILE A 243 -21.56 -13.57 -7.25
C ILE A 243 -21.00 -13.84 -5.84
N ASN A 244 -21.76 -14.51 -4.96
CA ASN A 244 -21.27 -14.92 -3.64
C ASN A 244 -20.02 -15.79 -3.74
N THR A 245 -19.98 -16.74 -4.67
CA THR A 245 -18.79 -17.56 -4.91
C THR A 245 -17.57 -16.72 -5.31
N GLU A 246 -17.75 -15.70 -6.14
CA GLU A 246 -16.68 -14.78 -6.51
C GLU A 246 -16.23 -13.92 -5.33
N ILE A 247 -17.16 -13.40 -4.52
CA ILE A 247 -16.87 -12.65 -3.29
C ILE A 247 -16.02 -13.49 -2.35
N VAL A 248 -16.40 -14.74 -2.08
CA VAL A 248 -15.68 -15.68 -1.23
C VAL A 248 -14.28 -15.94 -1.78
N SER A 249 -14.13 -16.18 -3.07
CA SER A 249 -12.83 -16.40 -3.72
C SER A 249 -11.90 -15.21 -3.58
N LEU A 250 -12.39 -13.99 -3.84
CA LEU A 250 -11.61 -12.75 -3.67
C LEU A 250 -11.24 -12.50 -2.20
N SER A 251 -12.18 -12.74 -1.30
CA SER A 251 -11.98 -12.60 0.14
C SER A 251 -10.92 -13.57 0.67
N ARG A 252 -10.91 -14.82 0.24
CA ARG A 252 -9.89 -15.83 0.60
C ARG A 252 -8.47 -15.42 0.19
N ARG A 253 -8.28 -14.71 -0.92
CA ARG A 253 -6.97 -14.14 -1.30
C ARG A 253 -6.50 -13.08 -0.33
N ASN A 254 -7.39 -12.32 0.23
CA ASN A 254 -7.21 -11.42 1.38
C ASN A 254 -6.04 -10.42 1.22
N SER A 255 -5.83 -9.93 -0.02
CA SER A 255 -4.62 -9.18 -0.38
C SER A 255 -4.49 -7.86 0.39
N ASN A 256 -5.60 -7.14 0.64
CA ASN A 256 -5.57 -5.89 1.40
C ASN A 256 -5.25 -6.13 2.88
N VAL A 257 -5.82 -7.16 3.50
CA VAL A 257 -5.55 -7.50 4.91
C VAL A 257 -4.10 -7.95 5.08
N ARG A 258 -3.57 -8.75 4.14
CA ARG A 258 -2.17 -9.19 4.13
C ARG A 258 -1.20 -8.02 3.94
N SER A 259 -1.47 -7.13 2.99
CA SER A 259 -0.65 -5.93 2.76
C SER A 259 -0.63 -5.03 4.00
N LEU A 260 -1.77 -4.88 4.67
CA LEU A 260 -1.90 -4.12 5.92
C LEU A 260 -1.05 -4.75 7.04
N ALA A 261 -1.16 -6.06 7.24
CA ALA A 261 -0.40 -6.80 8.25
C ALA A 261 1.12 -6.67 8.03
N LEU A 262 1.60 -6.80 6.80
CA LEU A 262 3.01 -6.62 6.45
C LEU A 262 3.47 -5.17 6.68
N SER A 263 2.64 -4.19 6.30
CA SER A 263 2.96 -2.76 6.44
C SER A 263 3.11 -2.36 7.91
N PHE A 264 2.16 -2.74 8.77
CA PHE A 264 2.23 -2.43 10.21
C PHE A 264 3.15 -3.36 11.01
N GLY A 265 3.54 -4.50 10.46
CA GLY A 265 4.45 -5.47 11.05
C GLY A 265 5.92 -5.17 10.70
N ARG A 266 6.52 -6.06 9.92
CA ARG A 266 7.96 -6.06 9.61
C ARG A 266 8.43 -4.79 8.92
N LYS A 267 7.66 -4.25 7.92
CA LYS A 267 8.06 -3.03 7.21
C LYS A 267 8.22 -1.84 8.16
N ARG A 268 7.32 -1.67 9.14
CA ARG A 268 7.41 -0.59 10.12
C ARG A 268 8.71 -0.63 10.92
N VAL A 269 9.17 -1.83 11.31
CA VAL A 269 10.42 -2.01 12.04
C VAL A 269 11.61 -1.60 11.16
N VAL A 270 11.67 -2.12 9.93
CA VAL A 270 12.75 -1.81 8.99
C VAL A 270 12.77 -0.32 8.63
N ALA A 271 11.59 0.30 8.44
CA ALA A 271 11.49 1.74 8.19
C ALA A 271 12.02 2.58 9.36
N ALA A 272 11.76 2.17 10.61
CA ALA A 272 12.31 2.83 11.79
C ALA A 272 13.85 2.72 11.83
N GLU A 273 14.41 1.52 11.55
CA GLU A 273 15.86 1.32 11.47
C GLU A 273 16.49 2.17 10.36
N CYS A 274 15.86 2.31 9.19
CA CYS A 274 16.28 3.23 8.13
C CYS A 274 16.32 4.68 8.63
N ALA A 275 15.24 5.14 9.26
CA ALA A 275 15.14 6.50 9.77
C ALA A 275 16.20 6.79 10.87
N ASP A 276 16.53 5.80 11.70
CA ASP A 276 17.59 5.93 12.71
C ASP A 276 18.95 6.12 12.08
N GLN A 277 19.29 5.35 11.03
CA GLN A 277 20.55 5.52 10.29
C GLN A 277 20.65 6.88 9.61
N LEU A 278 19.56 7.37 9.00
CA LEU A 278 19.52 8.70 8.37
C LEU A 278 19.68 9.81 9.39
N ARG A 279 19.01 9.74 10.53
CA ARG A 279 19.19 10.71 11.61
C ARG A 279 20.63 10.72 12.15
N ALA A 280 21.22 9.54 12.32
CA ALA A 280 22.62 9.44 12.75
C ALA A 280 23.58 10.05 11.72
N LEU A 281 23.34 9.82 10.43
CA LEU A 281 24.11 10.43 9.33
C LEU A 281 23.99 11.96 9.34
N GLU A 282 22.78 12.51 9.42
CA GLU A 282 22.56 13.97 9.49
C GLU A 282 23.23 14.60 10.70
N GLN A 283 23.13 13.95 11.87
CA GLN A 283 23.78 14.40 13.10
C GLN A 283 25.32 14.35 13.02
N ALA A 284 25.88 13.31 12.37
CA ALA A 284 27.31 13.20 12.15
C ALA A 284 27.81 14.29 11.21
N LEU A 285 27.13 14.49 10.08
CA LEU A 285 27.43 15.56 9.12
C LEU A 285 27.32 16.95 9.74
N ALA A 286 26.37 17.17 10.66
CA ALA A 286 26.22 18.45 11.35
C ALA A 286 27.39 18.77 12.29
N LYS A 287 28.09 17.77 12.84
CA LYS A 287 29.22 17.93 13.74
C LYS A 287 30.53 18.29 13.02
N HIS A 288 30.65 18.07 11.71
CA HIS A 288 31.81 18.47 10.94
C HIS A 288 31.85 19.99 10.85
N GLU A 289 32.61 20.61 11.74
CA GLU A 289 32.89 22.04 11.70
C GLU A 289 33.94 22.34 10.65
N PHE A 290 33.78 23.44 9.95
CA PHE A 290 34.84 23.98 9.10
C PHE A 290 35.88 24.65 10.00
N SER A 291 36.92 23.92 10.41
CA SER A 291 38.09 24.53 11.01
C SER A 291 38.91 25.21 9.90
N ALA A 292 38.64 26.49 9.68
CA ALA A 292 39.61 27.31 8.98
C ALA A 292 40.94 27.21 9.79
N THR A 293 41.92 26.53 9.24
CA THR A 293 43.28 26.55 9.82
C THR A 293 43.69 28.00 10.07
N ARG A 294 43.87 28.35 11.35
CA ARG A 294 44.44 29.61 11.77
C ARG A 294 45.89 29.75 11.26
#